data_efbdf54881ba44643cf543529e7a6fbb
#
_entry.id   efbdf54881ba44643cf543529e7a6fbb
#
_cell.length_a   1.000
_cell.length_b   1.000
_cell.length_c   1.000
_cell.angle_alpha   90.00
_cell.angle_beta   90.00
_cell.angle_gamma   90.00
#
_symmetry.space_group_name_H-M   'P 1'
#
loop_
_entity.id
_entity.type
_entity.pdbx_description
1 polymer ?
#
loop_
_entity_poly.entity_id
_entity_poly.type
_entity_poly.pdbx_seq_one_letter_code
_entity_poly.pdbx_strand_id
1 'polypeptide(L)'
;MHPVHVLLAEQAGDLPPLRVAESVRARAEEWGLRAQLPRFAGDRGDRTMSVQPCGPEVAAKVMQALLELPGVEAVHQGPEPLFRVVDPARTASSLHLEDAQFGKGDTSIVAGPCSVESLEMLLPFAQELRDSGATAFRAGAYKPRTSPYHFDGLGQQGLEILAEIHRATGLAIVTELLRPEDAEAVASVAQLVQIGSRNMSNTALLREAAATGRPVLLKRGMAATISEFLQAAEALADAGASHILLCERGLRHFDGETRNLLDLGSVPLLKARTHLPVVVDPSHGLGRADLIPPMMAAAAAAGADGLLVEVHPTPAQSVSDAAQALSLEEFQRAVRPLAPILEAVGRRLVTAARGFSTPLGSPDDTSTHPRR
;
A
#
# COMPACT_ATOMS: atom_id res chain seq x y z
N MET A 1 -13.80 -26.63 -1.40
CA MET A 1 -12.49 -27.32 -1.52
C MET A 1 -11.63 -26.52 -2.50
N HIS A 2 -10.41 -26.18 -2.12
CA HIS A 2 -9.46 -25.45 -2.96
C HIS A 2 -8.31 -26.38 -3.36
N PRO A 3 -7.61 -26.09 -4.48
CA PRO A 3 -6.39 -26.81 -4.83
C PRO A 3 -5.28 -26.52 -3.81
N VAL A 4 -4.31 -27.40 -3.75
CA VAL A 4 -3.04 -27.16 -3.07
C VAL A 4 -2.05 -26.67 -4.11
N HIS A 5 -1.51 -25.46 -3.92
CA HIS A 5 -0.49 -24.87 -4.77
C HIS A 5 0.89 -25.12 -4.18
N VAL A 6 1.86 -25.35 -5.05
CA VAL A 6 3.25 -25.65 -4.69
C VAL A 6 4.13 -24.64 -5.41
N LEU A 7 5.02 -23.98 -4.68
CA LEU A 7 6.07 -23.12 -5.21
C LEU A 7 7.36 -23.93 -5.28
N LEU A 8 7.95 -24.03 -6.47
CA LEU A 8 9.23 -24.67 -6.69
C LEU A 8 10.37 -23.66 -6.49
N ALA A 9 11.44 -24.08 -5.85
CA ALA A 9 12.62 -23.26 -5.65
C ALA A 9 13.26 -22.87 -7.00
N GLU A 10 13.83 -21.68 -7.06
CA GLU A 10 14.52 -21.18 -8.26
C GLU A 10 15.76 -22.01 -8.56
N GLN A 11 16.45 -22.49 -7.50
CA GLN A 11 17.57 -23.41 -7.56
C GLN A 11 17.38 -24.48 -6.49
N ALA A 12 17.25 -25.72 -6.90
CA ALA A 12 17.08 -26.87 -6.02
C ALA A 12 18.39 -27.71 -5.93
N GLY A 13 19.54 -27.05 -5.75
CA GLY A 13 20.85 -27.69 -5.85
C GLY A 13 21.09 -28.22 -7.26
N ASP A 14 21.47 -29.52 -7.37
CA ASP A 14 21.71 -30.19 -8.66
C ASP A 14 20.44 -30.76 -9.32
N LEU A 15 19.26 -30.58 -8.72
CA LEU A 15 18.00 -31.11 -9.24
C LEU A 15 17.38 -30.19 -10.28
N PRO A 16 17.16 -30.63 -11.52
CA PRO A 16 16.44 -29.88 -12.52
C PRO A 16 15.00 -29.59 -12.07
N PRO A 17 14.43 -28.40 -12.36
CA PRO A 17 13.07 -28.06 -11.96
C PRO A 17 11.99 -29.07 -12.38
N LEU A 18 12.15 -29.69 -13.54
CA LEU A 18 11.26 -30.76 -14.00
C LEU A 18 11.28 -31.98 -13.06
N ARG A 19 12.43 -32.35 -12.52
CA ARG A 19 12.55 -33.50 -11.57
C ARG A 19 11.87 -33.17 -10.24
N VAL A 20 11.98 -31.94 -9.77
CA VAL A 20 11.24 -31.50 -8.58
C VAL A 20 9.73 -31.57 -8.84
N ALA A 21 9.27 -31.10 -9.99
CA ALA A 21 7.85 -31.14 -10.38
C ALA A 21 7.34 -32.62 -10.50
N GLU A 22 8.14 -33.51 -11.07
CA GLU A 22 7.82 -34.95 -11.13
C GLU A 22 7.73 -35.58 -9.72
N SER A 23 8.61 -35.21 -8.80
CA SER A 23 8.56 -35.67 -7.40
C SER A 23 7.29 -35.17 -6.68
N VAL A 24 6.92 -33.90 -6.89
CA VAL A 24 5.66 -33.35 -6.37
C VAL A 24 4.46 -34.11 -6.90
N ARG A 25 4.43 -34.39 -8.21
CA ARG A 25 3.35 -35.19 -8.83
C ARG A 25 3.27 -36.60 -8.24
N ALA A 26 4.38 -37.31 -8.18
CA ALA A 26 4.43 -38.65 -7.61
C ALA A 26 3.95 -38.68 -6.15
N ARG A 27 4.36 -37.70 -5.33
CA ARG A 27 3.93 -37.59 -3.95
C ARG A 27 2.45 -37.29 -3.82
N ALA A 28 1.87 -36.46 -4.71
CA ALA A 28 0.43 -36.20 -4.72
C ALA A 28 -0.38 -37.45 -5.11
N GLU A 29 0.13 -38.25 -6.05
CA GLU A 29 -0.50 -39.50 -6.50
C GLU A 29 -0.54 -40.57 -5.38
N GLU A 30 0.39 -40.61 -4.43
CA GLU A 30 0.31 -41.44 -3.23
C GLU A 30 -0.92 -41.19 -2.37
N TRP A 31 -1.49 -39.96 -2.46
CA TRP A 31 -2.71 -39.55 -1.81
C TRP A 31 -3.95 -39.62 -2.71
N GLY A 32 -3.81 -40.25 -3.91
CA GLY A 32 -4.87 -40.32 -4.91
C GLY A 32 -5.21 -38.99 -5.56
N LEU A 33 -4.34 -37.98 -5.47
CA LEU A 33 -4.53 -36.64 -6.03
C LEU A 33 -3.75 -36.47 -7.32
N ARG A 34 -4.30 -35.69 -8.27
CA ARG A 34 -3.63 -35.33 -9.51
C ARG A 34 -2.93 -33.98 -9.37
N ALA A 35 -1.70 -33.89 -9.85
CA ALA A 35 -0.97 -32.63 -9.97
C ALA A 35 -0.69 -32.34 -11.45
N GLN A 36 -0.88 -31.08 -11.82
CA GLN A 36 -0.55 -30.60 -13.16
C GLN A 36 0.90 -30.14 -13.19
N LEU A 37 1.69 -30.72 -14.10
CA LEU A 37 3.08 -30.30 -14.29
C LEU A 37 3.13 -28.87 -14.83
N PRO A 38 4.06 -28.06 -14.35
CA PRO A 38 4.31 -26.73 -14.89
C PRO A 38 4.85 -26.80 -16.32
N ARG A 39 4.76 -25.70 -17.03
CA ARG A 39 5.32 -25.60 -18.39
C ARG A 39 6.79 -25.21 -18.29
N PHE A 40 7.64 -25.97 -18.96
CA PHE A 40 9.07 -25.68 -19.04
C PHE A 40 9.49 -25.41 -20.50
N ALA A 41 10.43 -24.50 -20.67
CA ALA A 41 11.17 -24.24 -21.90
C ALA A 41 12.67 -24.34 -21.57
N GLY A 42 13.24 -25.55 -21.71
CA GLY A 42 14.57 -25.86 -21.18
C GLY A 42 14.57 -25.85 -19.65
N ASP A 43 15.53 -25.14 -19.04
CA ASP A 43 15.66 -25.02 -17.59
C ASP A 43 14.81 -23.87 -16.99
N ARG A 44 14.04 -23.18 -17.81
CA ARG A 44 13.15 -22.10 -17.39
C ARG A 44 11.69 -22.50 -17.55
N GLY A 45 10.86 -22.14 -16.62
CA GLY A 45 9.43 -22.45 -16.67
C GLY A 45 8.64 -21.85 -15.52
N ASP A 46 7.38 -22.26 -15.45
CA ASP A 46 6.51 -21.87 -14.34
C ASP A 46 7.03 -22.52 -13.05
N ARG A 47 7.20 -21.72 -12.00
CA ARG A 47 7.63 -22.19 -10.68
C ARG A 47 6.48 -22.71 -9.82
N THR A 48 5.25 -22.64 -10.30
CA THR A 48 4.07 -23.02 -9.54
C THR A 48 3.40 -24.26 -10.12
N MET A 49 2.94 -25.14 -9.23
CA MET A 49 2.13 -26.30 -9.56
C MET A 49 0.81 -26.25 -8.78
N SER A 50 -0.20 -26.90 -9.33
CA SER A 50 -1.48 -27.08 -8.62
C SER A 50 -1.80 -28.55 -8.49
N VAL A 51 -2.08 -28.99 -7.26
CA VAL A 51 -2.61 -30.30 -6.93
C VAL A 51 -4.13 -30.22 -6.82
N GLN A 52 -4.82 -31.25 -7.25
CA GLN A 52 -6.28 -31.33 -7.28
C GLN A 52 -6.92 -30.89 -5.94
N PRO A 53 -8.06 -30.19 -5.97
CA PRO A 53 -8.78 -29.79 -4.76
C PRO A 53 -9.12 -30.98 -3.86
N CYS A 54 -8.84 -30.84 -2.56
CA CYS A 54 -9.11 -31.84 -1.56
C CYS A 54 -9.66 -31.21 -0.27
N GLY A 55 -10.19 -32.04 0.63
CA GLY A 55 -10.66 -31.58 1.92
C GLY A 55 -9.53 -31.11 2.85
N PRO A 56 -9.84 -30.28 3.89
CA PRO A 56 -8.83 -29.64 4.72
C PRO A 56 -7.92 -30.64 5.46
N GLU A 57 -8.44 -31.76 5.92
CA GLU A 57 -7.63 -32.78 6.63
C GLU A 57 -6.61 -33.45 5.69
N VAL A 58 -7.03 -33.78 4.46
CA VAL A 58 -6.16 -34.34 3.45
C VAL A 58 -5.14 -33.29 3.01
N ALA A 59 -5.59 -32.07 2.78
CA ALA A 59 -4.71 -30.96 2.39
C ALA A 59 -3.59 -30.73 3.39
N ALA A 60 -3.87 -30.72 4.69
CA ALA A 60 -2.85 -30.51 5.73
C ALA A 60 -1.74 -31.57 5.65
N LYS A 61 -2.12 -32.86 5.49
CA LYS A 61 -1.14 -33.96 5.36
C LYS A 61 -0.36 -33.91 4.06
N VAL A 62 -1.05 -33.60 2.95
CA VAL A 62 -0.40 -33.47 1.63
C VAL A 62 0.56 -32.28 1.61
N MET A 63 0.17 -31.14 2.16
CA MET A 63 1.04 -29.95 2.24
C MET A 63 2.32 -30.25 3.04
N GLN A 64 2.19 -30.94 4.18
CA GLN A 64 3.35 -31.36 4.96
C GLN A 64 4.27 -32.28 4.16
N ALA A 65 3.70 -33.29 3.52
CA ALA A 65 4.48 -34.27 2.72
C ALA A 65 5.16 -33.66 1.49
N LEU A 66 4.55 -32.59 0.91
CA LEU A 66 5.12 -31.87 -0.22
C LEU A 66 6.23 -30.91 0.22
N LEU A 67 6.10 -30.24 1.39
CA LEU A 67 7.15 -29.37 1.93
C LEU A 67 8.46 -30.13 2.28
N GLU A 68 8.38 -31.43 2.53
CA GLU A 68 9.54 -32.26 2.80
C GLU A 68 10.35 -32.59 1.54
N LEU A 69 9.81 -32.35 0.33
CA LEU A 69 10.50 -32.68 -0.91
C LEU A 69 11.60 -31.63 -1.21
N PRO A 70 12.82 -32.12 -1.58
CA PRO A 70 13.89 -31.22 -2.02
C PRO A 70 13.43 -30.38 -3.23
N GLY A 71 13.66 -29.07 -3.16
CA GLY A 71 13.27 -28.12 -4.22
C GLY A 71 11.85 -27.61 -4.16
N VAL A 72 11.07 -27.95 -3.12
CA VAL A 72 9.81 -27.28 -2.80
C VAL A 72 10.09 -26.14 -1.84
N GLU A 73 9.74 -24.90 -2.23
CA GLU A 73 9.95 -23.69 -1.44
C GLU A 73 8.78 -23.40 -0.51
N ALA A 74 7.55 -23.53 -1.01
CA ALA A 74 6.34 -23.29 -0.25
C ALA A 74 5.15 -24.10 -0.77
N VAL A 75 4.17 -24.30 0.11
CA VAL A 75 2.90 -24.97 -0.21
C VAL A 75 1.76 -24.21 0.43
N HIS A 76 0.69 -23.97 -0.33
CA HIS A 76 -0.48 -23.23 0.13
C HIS A 76 -1.78 -23.84 -0.41
N GLN A 77 -2.83 -23.95 0.42
CA GLN A 77 -4.17 -24.30 -0.05
C GLN A 77 -5.02 -23.04 -0.21
N GLY A 78 -5.45 -22.74 -1.42
CA GLY A 78 -6.22 -21.54 -1.70
C GLY A 78 -6.78 -21.50 -3.12
N PRO A 79 -7.59 -20.47 -3.42
CA PRO A 79 -8.12 -20.29 -4.77
C PRO A 79 -7.04 -19.88 -5.78
N GLU A 80 -5.95 -19.25 -5.33
CA GLU A 80 -4.84 -18.77 -6.18
C GLU A 80 -3.47 -19.19 -5.58
N PRO A 81 -2.41 -19.26 -6.41
CA PRO A 81 -1.05 -19.56 -5.96
C PRO A 81 -0.37 -18.31 -5.35
N LEU A 82 -0.81 -17.94 -4.14
CA LEU A 82 -0.26 -16.84 -3.36
C LEU A 82 0.49 -17.42 -2.16
N PHE A 83 1.78 -17.14 -2.04
CA PHE A 83 2.65 -17.79 -1.04
C PHE A 83 3.21 -16.81 -0.01
N ARG A 84 3.38 -15.54 -0.40
CA ARG A 84 4.03 -14.51 0.42
C ARG A 84 3.03 -13.59 1.12
N VAL A 85 1.93 -13.24 0.43
CA VAL A 85 0.90 -12.34 0.96
C VAL A 85 -0.24 -13.06 1.68
N VAL A 86 -0.35 -14.40 1.52
CA VAL A 86 -1.39 -15.25 2.10
C VAL A 86 -0.72 -16.38 2.91
N ASP A 87 0.10 -16.04 3.86
CA ASP A 87 0.75 -17.03 4.74
C ASP A 87 -0.10 -17.21 6.00
N PRO A 88 -0.76 -18.37 6.19
CA PRO A 88 -1.56 -18.64 7.38
C PRO A 88 -0.75 -18.69 8.68
N ALA A 89 0.57 -18.87 8.61
CA ALA A 89 1.45 -18.81 9.76
C ALA A 89 1.84 -17.38 10.15
N ARG A 90 1.65 -16.40 9.28
CA ARG A 90 1.92 -15.00 9.59
C ARG A 90 0.72 -14.39 10.32
N THR A 91 0.98 -13.87 11.49
CA THR A 91 0.07 -12.93 12.15
C THR A 91 -0.07 -11.66 11.32
N ALA A 92 -1.18 -10.92 11.50
CA ALA A 92 -1.38 -9.64 10.82
C ALA A 92 -0.12 -8.77 10.88
N SER A 93 0.33 -8.31 9.73
CA SER A 93 1.49 -7.43 9.61
C SER A 93 1.19 -6.04 10.17
N SER A 94 2.24 -5.35 10.60
CA SER A 94 2.18 -3.93 10.95
C SER A 94 3.34 -3.21 10.29
N LEU A 95 3.11 -1.94 9.97
CA LEU A 95 4.12 -1.03 9.47
C LEU A 95 4.19 0.19 10.40
N HIS A 96 5.40 0.55 10.80
CA HIS A 96 5.70 1.75 11.58
C HIS A 96 6.56 2.68 10.72
N LEU A 97 6.11 3.91 10.56
CA LEU A 97 6.80 4.96 9.82
C LEU A 97 6.66 6.26 10.61
N GLU A 98 7.74 6.71 11.23
CA GLU A 98 7.72 7.86 12.12
C GLU A 98 6.57 7.73 13.15
N ASP A 99 5.62 8.68 13.18
CA ASP A 99 4.44 8.62 14.03
C ASP A 99 3.32 7.72 13.47
N ALA A 100 3.38 7.30 12.20
CA ALA A 100 2.33 6.50 11.57
C ALA A 100 2.47 5.01 11.89
N GLN A 101 1.36 4.35 12.21
CA GLN A 101 1.28 2.92 12.46
C GLN A 101 0.07 2.32 11.76
N PHE A 102 0.31 1.27 10.97
CA PHE A 102 -0.71 0.58 10.20
C PHE A 102 -0.78 -0.89 10.60
N GLY A 103 -1.96 -1.42 10.86
CA GLY A 103 -2.17 -2.82 11.23
C GLY A 103 -2.12 -3.09 12.73
N LYS A 104 -2.40 -4.33 13.14
CA LYS A 104 -2.45 -4.80 14.53
C LYS A 104 -3.33 -3.95 15.46
N GLY A 105 -4.46 -3.46 14.95
CA GLY A 105 -5.39 -2.65 15.72
C GLY A 105 -5.16 -1.15 15.63
N ASP A 106 -4.05 -0.71 15.06
CA ASP A 106 -3.77 0.69 14.82
C ASP A 106 -4.32 1.17 13.47
N THR A 107 -4.78 2.43 13.44
CA THR A 107 -5.28 3.09 12.23
C THR A 107 -4.67 4.48 12.12
N SER A 108 -3.96 4.74 11.03
CA SER A 108 -3.27 6.00 10.74
C SER A 108 -4.00 6.82 9.67
N ILE A 109 -3.81 8.14 9.69
CA ILE A 109 -4.34 9.04 8.66
C ILE A 109 -3.19 9.60 7.83
N VAL A 110 -3.27 9.37 6.53
CA VAL A 110 -2.39 9.94 5.50
C VAL A 110 -3.15 11.07 4.83
N ALA A 111 -2.75 12.32 5.04
CA ALA A 111 -3.46 13.49 4.52
C ALA A 111 -2.54 14.43 3.73
N GLY A 112 -3.09 15.18 2.79
CA GLY A 112 -2.36 16.17 2.00
C GLY A 112 -2.97 16.39 0.62
N PRO A 113 -2.43 17.33 -0.17
CA PRO A 113 -2.98 17.69 -1.47
C PRO A 113 -2.71 16.63 -2.54
N CYS A 114 -3.45 16.70 -3.64
CA CYS A 114 -3.23 15.80 -4.78
C CYS A 114 -1.81 15.94 -5.34
N SER A 115 -1.35 17.17 -5.53
CA SER A 115 -0.04 17.50 -6.12
C SER A 115 0.80 18.33 -5.17
N VAL A 116 2.13 18.24 -5.31
CA VAL A 116 3.03 19.24 -4.73
C VAL A 116 2.89 20.54 -5.53
N GLU A 117 2.69 21.66 -4.84
CA GLU A 117 2.53 22.99 -5.46
C GLU A 117 3.67 23.93 -5.06
N SER A 118 3.69 24.46 -3.84
CA SER A 118 4.80 25.29 -3.36
C SER A 118 5.14 25.02 -1.90
N LEU A 119 6.41 25.23 -1.52
CA LEU A 119 6.84 25.07 -0.13
C LEU A 119 6.16 26.06 0.80
N GLU A 120 6.04 27.31 0.36
CA GLU A 120 5.42 28.41 1.14
C GLU A 120 3.98 28.05 1.56
N MET A 121 3.21 27.43 0.67
CA MET A 121 1.85 27.00 0.94
C MET A 121 1.80 25.71 1.76
N LEU A 122 2.62 24.72 1.39
CA LEU A 122 2.47 23.35 1.90
C LEU A 122 3.14 23.12 3.27
N LEU A 123 4.19 23.85 3.62
CA LEU A 123 4.88 23.65 4.90
C LEU A 123 4.00 24.02 6.10
N PRO A 124 3.41 25.22 6.20
CA PRO A 124 2.50 25.54 7.29
C PRO A 124 1.27 24.63 7.28
N PHE A 125 0.76 24.30 6.11
CA PHE A 125 -0.39 23.40 5.97
C PHE A 125 -0.11 21.97 6.46
N ALA A 126 1.07 21.44 6.20
CA ALA A 126 1.48 20.12 6.70
C ALA A 126 1.53 20.11 8.24
N GLN A 127 1.97 21.20 8.87
CA GLN A 127 1.93 21.34 10.33
C GLN A 127 0.50 21.35 10.86
N GLU A 128 -0.40 22.10 10.22
CA GLU A 128 -1.83 22.14 10.59
C GLU A 128 -2.50 20.77 10.44
N LEU A 129 -2.16 20.01 9.39
CA LEU A 129 -2.64 18.63 9.18
C LEU A 129 -2.14 17.70 10.29
N ARG A 130 -0.87 17.80 10.66
CA ARG A 130 -0.30 17.04 11.78
C ARG A 130 -1.04 17.31 13.08
N ASP A 131 -1.23 18.57 13.42
CA ASP A 131 -1.94 19.00 14.63
C ASP A 131 -3.42 18.60 14.62
N SER A 132 -3.97 18.36 13.42
CA SER A 132 -5.34 17.88 13.19
C SER A 132 -5.46 16.34 13.16
N GLY A 133 -4.37 15.58 13.37
CA GLY A 133 -4.39 14.13 13.52
C GLY A 133 -3.85 13.35 12.32
N ALA A 134 -3.30 13.99 11.29
CA ALA A 134 -2.53 13.30 10.26
C ALA A 134 -1.20 12.78 10.84
N THR A 135 -0.81 11.56 10.47
CA THR A 135 0.46 10.94 10.88
C THR A 135 1.42 10.76 9.69
N ALA A 136 0.94 10.97 8.48
CA ALA A 136 1.75 10.99 7.26
C ALA A 136 1.20 12.05 6.30
N PHE A 137 2.11 12.63 5.51
CA PHE A 137 1.79 13.64 4.49
C PHE A 137 1.87 13.02 3.11
N ARG A 138 0.80 13.18 2.31
CA ARG A 138 0.78 12.74 0.92
C ARG A 138 0.74 13.92 -0.05
N ALA A 139 1.56 13.87 -1.10
CA ALA A 139 1.41 14.71 -2.28
C ALA A 139 2.19 14.09 -3.45
N GLY A 140 1.69 14.21 -4.68
CA GLY A 140 2.37 13.71 -5.86
C GLY A 140 3.38 14.72 -6.38
N ALA A 141 4.67 14.39 -6.39
CA ALA A 141 5.70 15.16 -7.07
C ALA A 141 5.63 14.99 -8.60
N TYR A 142 5.26 13.81 -9.05
CA TYR A 142 4.97 13.45 -10.44
C TYR A 142 3.49 13.16 -10.60
N LYS A 143 2.92 13.45 -11.78
CA LYS A 143 1.49 13.23 -12.05
C LYS A 143 1.27 12.43 -13.33
N PRO A 144 0.51 11.31 -13.27
CA PRO A 144 0.14 10.57 -14.47
C PRO A 144 -0.92 11.37 -15.24
N ARG A 145 -0.61 11.79 -16.47
CA ARG A 145 -1.56 12.54 -17.31
C ARG A 145 -1.86 11.80 -18.59
N THR A 146 -3.13 11.86 -19.01
CA THR A 146 -3.57 11.37 -20.31
C THR A 146 -3.43 12.43 -21.40
N SER A 147 -3.38 13.71 -21.02
CA SER A 147 -3.16 14.82 -21.93
C SER A 147 -1.80 15.47 -21.66
N PRO A 148 -1.00 15.71 -22.71
CA PRO A 148 0.30 16.35 -22.60
C PRO A 148 0.22 17.85 -22.21
N TYR A 149 -0.99 18.40 -22.16
CA TYR A 149 -1.23 19.82 -21.81
C TYR A 149 -1.59 20.04 -20.35
N HIS A 150 -1.73 18.98 -19.58
CA HIS A 150 -2.03 19.09 -18.15
C HIS A 150 -0.75 19.16 -17.33
N PHE A 151 -0.83 19.80 -16.15
CA PHE A 151 0.26 19.86 -15.18
C PHE A 151 0.72 18.45 -14.80
N ASP A 152 1.99 18.13 -15.05
CA ASP A 152 2.58 16.80 -14.88
C ASP A 152 3.36 16.64 -13.55
N GLY A 153 3.31 17.67 -12.69
CA GLY A 153 4.01 17.71 -11.40
C GLY A 153 5.27 18.56 -11.46
N LEU A 154 5.87 18.81 -10.29
CA LEU A 154 7.11 19.55 -10.15
C LEU A 154 8.35 18.67 -10.26
N GLY A 155 8.17 17.34 -10.37
CA GLY A 155 9.29 16.41 -10.51
C GLY A 155 10.29 16.51 -9.35
N GLN A 156 11.57 16.68 -9.66
CA GLN A 156 12.63 16.77 -8.67
C GLN A 156 12.42 17.91 -7.67
N GLN A 157 11.98 19.08 -8.12
CA GLN A 157 11.65 20.20 -7.23
C GLN A 157 10.54 19.83 -6.24
N GLY A 158 9.54 19.04 -6.69
CA GLY A 158 8.49 18.54 -5.83
C GLY A 158 9.02 17.59 -4.74
N LEU A 159 10.01 16.75 -5.06
CA LEU A 159 10.68 15.89 -4.08
C LEU A 159 11.45 16.70 -3.04
N GLU A 160 12.13 17.76 -3.45
CA GLU A 160 12.86 18.67 -2.54
C GLU A 160 11.90 19.36 -1.55
N ILE A 161 10.72 19.80 -2.02
CA ILE A 161 9.66 20.36 -1.17
C ILE A 161 9.18 19.32 -0.15
N LEU A 162 8.95 18.07 -0.58
CA LEU A 162 8.51 16.99 0.31
C LEU A 162 9.57 16.65 1.36
N ALA A 163 10.85 16.64 0.99
CA ALA A 163 11.94 16.42 1.92
C ALA A 163 11.99 17.50 3.01
N GLU A 164 11.77 18.77 2.62
CA GLU A 164 11.70 19.89 3.55
C GLU A 164 10.52 19.78 4.52
N ILE A 165 9.33 19.39 4.01
CA ILE A 165 8.14 19.14 4.84
C ILE A 165 8.43 18.03 5.85
N HIS A 166 9.02 16.92 5.43
CA HIS A 166 9.42 15.84 6.33
C HIS A 166 10.33 16.34 7.44
N ARG A 167 11.40 17.05 7.07
CA ARG A 167 12.41 17.56 8.01
C ARG A 167 11.81 18.52 9.05
N ALA A 168 10.89 19.36 8.63
CA ALA A 168 10.27 20.37 9.50
C ALA A 168 9.13 19.84 10.38
N THR A 169 8.39 18.83 9.89
CA THR A 169 7.19 18.34 10.57
C THR A 169 7.36 16.97 11.20
N GLY A 170 8.31 16.15 10.76
CA GLY A 170 8.46 14.75 11.14
C GLY A 170 7.38 13.84 10.54
N LEU A 171 6.46 14.34 9.70
CA LEU A 171 5.47 13.51 9.01
C LEU A 171 6.15 12.58 8.01
N ALA A 172 5.78 11.31 8.00
CA ALA A 172 6.22 10.39 6.96
C ALA A 172 5.68 10.84 5.59
N ILE A 173 6.53 10.85 4.56
CA ILE A 173 6.15 11.25 3.20
C ILE A 173 5.63 10.06 2.41
N VAL A 174 4.46 10.24 1.79
CA VAL A 174 3.85 9.31 0.83
C VAL A 174 3.77 9.99 -0.52
N THR A 175 4.55 9.51 -1.50
CA THR A 175 4.52 10.04 -2.87
C THR A 175 4.54 8.93 -3.90
N GLU A 176 4.01 9.22 -5.10
CA GLU A 176 3.80 8.20 -6.14
C GLU A 176 5.04 8.03 -7.01
N LEU A 177 5.42 6.76 -7.22
CA LEU A 177 6.37 6.34 -8.23
C LEU A 177 5.62 6.03 -9.54
N LEU A 178 5.96 6.73 -10.62
CA LEU A 178 5.31 6.59 -11.92
C LEU A 178 6.16 5.83 -12.93
N ARG A 179 7.48 6.01 -12.90
CA ARG A 179 8.42 5.46 -13.87
C ARG A 179 9.58 4.80 -13.15
N PRO A 180 10.09 3.68 -13.66
CA PRO A 180 11.25 2.99 -13.06
C PRO A 180 12.46 3.89 -12.83
N GLU A 181 12.75 4.78 -13.76
CA GLU A 181 13.89 5.70 -13.70
C GLU A 181 13.83 6.73 -12.57
N ASP A 182 12.65 6.98 -12.00
CA ASP A 182 12.47 7.90 -10.87
C ASP A 182 12.60 7.19 -9.51
N ALA A 183 12.81 5.86 -9.48
CA ALA A 183 12.72 5.05 -8.26
C ALA A 183 13.71 5.49 -7.17
N GLU A 184 14.96 5.74 -7.52
CA GLU A 184 16.00 6.20 -6.58
C GLU A 184 15.65 7.58 -6.01
N ALA A 185 15.26 8.53 -6.88
CA ALA A 185 14.91 9.88 -6.47
C ALA A 185 13.67 9.89 -5.54
N VAL A 186 12.63 9.14 -5.88
CA VAL A 186 11.43 8.99 -5.04
C VAL A 186 11.79 8.34 -3.71
N ALA A 187 12.55 7.25 -3.70
CA ALA A 187 12.93 6.52 -2.49
C ALA A 187 13.85 7.31 -1.56
N SER A 188 14.61 8.29 -2.08
CA SER A 188 15.46 9.16 -1.25
C SER A 188 14.63 10.05 -0.32
N VAL A 189 13.36 10.33 -0.67
CA VAL A 189 12.46 11.24 0.06
C VAL A 189 11.29 10.51 0.70
N ALA A 190 10.68 9.55 0.02
CA ALA A 190 9.49 8.84 0.50
C ALA A 190 9.81 7.83 1.60
N GLN A 191 9.10 7.88 2.72
CA GLN A 191 9.06 6.78 3.71
C GLN A 191 8.09 5.68 3.27
N LEU A 192 7.11 6.01 2.41
CA LEU A 192 6.15 5.08 1.83
C LEU A 192 5.97 5.40 0.34
N VAL A 193 6.45 4.52 -0.53
CA VAL A 193 6.31 4.66 -1.98
C VAL A 193 4.91 4.23 -2.42
N GLN A 194 4.18 5.10 -3.09
CA GLN A 194 2.86 4.77 -3.62
C GLN A 194 2.96 4.25 -5.05
N ILE A 195 2.29 3.12 -5.33
CA ILE A 195 1.99 2.66 -6.69
C ILE A 195 0.52 2.95 -6.99
N GLY A 196 0.29 3.83 -7.94
CA GLY A 196 -1.05 4.25 -8.34
C GLY A 196 -1.85 3.15 -9.06
N SER A 197 -3.17 3.27 -9.04
CA SER A 197 -4.11 2.28 -9.60
C SER A 197 -3.86 1.94 -11.07
N ARG A 198 -3.37 2.89 -11.86
CA ARG A 198 -3.07 2.67 -13.28
C ARG A 198 -1.84 1.77 -13.48
N ASN A 199 -0.97 1.72 -12.49
CA ASN A 199 0.28 0.96 -12.50
C ASN A 199 0.22 -0.32 -11.63
N MET A 200 -0.95 -0.69 -11.09
CA MET A 200 -1.09 -1.87 -10.24
C MET A 200 -0.55 -3.15 -10.91
N SER A 201 -0.76 -3.32 -12.19
CA SER A 201 -0.31 -4.48 -12.97
C SER A 201 0.99 -4.26 -13.77
N ASN A 202 1.68 -3.15 -13.54
CA ASN A 202 2.97 -2.86 -14.19
C ASN A 202 4.10 -3.58 -13.44
N THR A 203 4.37 -4.82 -13.82
CA THR A 203 5.34 -5.68 -13.11
C THR A 203 6.77 -5.12 -13.11
N ALA A 204 7.17 -4.37 -14.13
CA ALA A 204 8.48 -3.71 -14.14
C ALA A 204 8.56 -2.64 -13.05
N LEU A 205 7.52 -1.79 -12.94
CA LEU A 205 7.46 -0.76 -11.91
C LEU A 205 7.35 -1.35 -10.49
N LEU A 206 6.61 -2.46 -10.34
CA LEU A 206 6.51 -3.16 -9.06
C LEU A 206 7.88 -3.70 -8.60
N ARG A 207 8.68 -4.25 -9.50
CA ARG A 207 10.06 -4.72 -9.19
C ARG A 207 10.96 -3.57 -8.77
N GLU A 208 10.92 -2.45 -9.50
CA GLU A 208 11.71 -1.27 -9.13
C GLU A 208 11.26 -0.68 -7.78
N ALA A 209 9.95 -0.60 -7.53
CA ALA A 209 9.44 -0.16 -6.24
C ALA A 209 9.93 -1.07 -5.09
N ALA A 210 9.91 -2.40 -5.28
CA ALA A 210 10.44 -3.34 -4.31
C ALA A 210 11.95 -3.18 -4.10
N ALA A 211 12.72 -2.98 -5.18
CA ALA A 211 14.17 -2.80 -5.15
C ALA A 211 14.61 -1.53 -4.39
N THR A 212 13.73 -0.53 -4.22
CA THR A 212 14.03 0.64 -3.39
C THR A 212 14.25 0.33 -1.92
N GLY A 213 13.80 -0.83 -1.42
CA GLY A 213 13.80 -1.19 -0.01
C GLY A 213 12.79 -0.42 0.84
N ARG A 214 12.04 0.51 0.26
CA ARG A 214 11.00 1.27 0.96
C ARG A 214 9.69 0.47 1.04
N PRO A 215 8.89 0.66 2.10
CA PRO A 215 7.51 0.18 2.13
C PRO A 215 6.70 0.67 0.92
N VAL A 216 5.77 -0.15 0.44
CA VAL A 216 4.97 0.16 -0.75
C VAL A 216 3.48 0.21 -0.42
N LEU A 217 2.81 1.32 -0.76
CA LEU A 217 1.36 1.45 -0.78
C LEU A 217 0.85 1.11 -2.18
N LEU A 218 0.26 -0.06 -2.35
CA LEU A 218 -0.30 -0.52 -3.62
C LEU A 218 -1.78 -0.16 -3.71
N LYS A 219 -2.15 0.70 -4.66
CA LYS A 219 -3.56 1.08 -4.90
C LYS A 219 -4.23 0.11 -5.87
N ARG A 220 -5.41 -0.40 -5.50
CA ARG A 220 -6.21 -1.30 -6.33
C ARG A 220 -6.53 -0.68 -7.69
N GLY A 221 -6.38 -1.44 -8.76
CA GLY A 221 -6.79 -1.04 -10.10
C GLY A 221 -8.29 -0.81 -10.20
N MET A 222 -8.71 0.18 -10.98
CA MET A 222 -10.12 0.61 -11.08
C MET A 222 -11.07 -0.43 -11.68
N ALA A 223 -10.57 -1.52 -12.24
CA ALA A 223 -11.36 -2.65 -12.73
C ALA A 223 -10.77 -3.99 -12.23
N ALA A 224 -9.89 -3.94 -11.22
CA ALA A 224 -9.20 -5.12 -10.71
C ALA A 224 -10.07 -5.91 -9.74
N THR A 225 -10.11 -7.21 -9.94
CA THR A 225 -10.64 -8.16 -8.96
C THR A 225 -9.75 -8.20 -7.71
N ILE A 226 -10.25 -8.75 -6.61
CA ILE A 226 -9.43 -8.99 -5.40
C ILE A 226 -8.28 -9.94 -5.70
N SER A 227 -8.49 -10.95 -6.56
CA SER A 227 -7.45 -11.88 -6.99
C SER A 227 -6.31 -11.18 -7.71
N GLU A 228 -6.59 -10.34 -8.70
CA GLU A 228 -5.57 -9.57 -9.43
C GLU A 228 -4.82 -8.59 -8.50
N PHE A 229 -5.53 -8.00 -7.54
CA PHE A 229 -4.92 -7.11 -6.56
C PHE A 229 -3.94 -7.84 -5.65
N LEU A 230 -4.32 -9.02 -5.14
CA LEU A 230 -3.43 -9.86 -4.34
C LEU A 230 -2.26 -10.43 -5.16
N GLN A 231 -2.45 -10.77 -6.44
CA GLN A 231 -1.36 -11.18 -7.34
C GLN A 231 -0.35 -10.06 -7.55
N ALA A 232 -0.80 -8.81 -7.68
CA ALA A 232 0.12 -7.66 -7.76
C ALA A 232 0.91 -7.44 -6.45
N ALA A 233 0.27 -7.65 -5.30
CA ALA A 233 0.94 -7.62 -4.00
C ALA A 233 1.94 -8.80 -3.85
N GLU A 234 1.58 -10.00 -4.34
CA GLU A 234 2.48 -11.16 -4.38
C GLU A 234 3.72 -10.86 -5.23
N ALA A 235 3.54 -10.21 -6.40
CA ALA A 235 4.66 -9.82 -7.25
C ALA A 235 5.61 -8.82 -6.58
N LEU A 236 5.09 -7.87 -5.78
CA LEU A 236 5.92 -6.99 -4.94
C LEU A 236 6.68 -7.78 -3.87
N ALA A 237 6.00 -8.69 -3.18
CA ALA A 237 6.61 -9.49 -2.12
C ALA A 237 7.68 -10.46 -2.67
N ASP A 238 7.44 -11.08 -3.83
CA ASP A 238 8.41 -11.93 -4.52
C ASP A 238 9.62 -11.15 -5.02
N ALA A 239 9.42 -9.89 -5.41
CA ALA A 239 10.51 -8.97 -5.76
C ALA A 239 11.29 -8.43 -4.55
N GLY A 240 10.92 -8.82 -3.31
CA GLY A 240 11.65 -8.46 -2.08
C GLY A 240 11.11 -7.26 -1.32
N ALA A 241 9.91 -6.75 -1.64
CA ALA A 241 9.29 -5.69 -0.84
C ALA A 241 9.08 -6.16 0.60
N SER A 242 9.69 -5.46 1.56
CA SER A 242 9.66 -5.82 2.98
C SER A 242 8.29 -5.57 3.64
N HIS A 243 7.59 -4.52 3.20
CA HIS A 243 6.29 -4.13 3.72
C HIS A 243 5.40 -3.63 2.56
N ILE A 244 4.18 -4.11 2.54
CA ILE A 244 3.17 -3.75 1.54
C ILE A 244 1.88 -3.37 2.28
N LEU A 245 1.29 -2.24 1.92
CA LEU A 245 -0.04 -1.83 2.33
C LEU A 245 -0.96 -1.89 1.10
N LEU A 246 -2.11 -2.52 1.27
CA LEU A 246 -3.15 -2.57 0.25
C LEU A 246 -4.05 -1.36 0.37
N CYS A 247 -4.36 -0.66 -0.73
CA CYS A 247 -5.23 0.51 -0.69
C CYS A 247 -6.44 0.33 -1.60
N GLU A 248 -7.62 0.17 -0.98
CA GLU A 248 -8.90 0.25 -1.68
C GLU A 248 -9.20 1.72 -2.03
N ARG A 249 -9.58 2.00 -3.30
CA ARG A 249 -9.80 3.36 -3.81
C ARG A 249 -10.94 3.50 -4.82
N GLY A 250 -11.82 2.50 -4.85
CA GLY A 250 -12.99 2.46 -5.71
C GLY A 250 -12.77 1.80 -7.07
N LEU A 251 -13.83 1.22 -7.55
CA LEU A 251 -13.94 0.53 -8.83
C LEU A 251 -14.80 1.34 -9.79
N ARG A 252 -14.50 1.30 -11.09
CA ARG A 252 -15.39 1.85 -12.11
C ARG A 252 -16.74 1.15 -12.06
N HIS A 253 -17.80 1.92 -12.18
CA HIS A 253 -19.16 1.41 -12.25
C HIS A 253 -19.99 2.22 -13.26
N PHE A 254 -21.22 1.83 -13.44
CA PHE A 254 -22.10 2.39 -14.47
C PHE A 254 -22.80 3.69 -14.05
N ASP A 255 -22.91 3.93 -12.73
CA ASP A 255 -23.57 5.11 -12.18
C ASP A 255 -22.60 6.28 -12.15
N GLY A 256 -23.02 7.46 -12.58
CA GLY A 256 -22.21 8.67 -12.68
C GLY A 256 -22.28 9.61 -11.49
N GLU A 257 -23.04 9.27 -10.43
CA GLU A 257 -23.20 10.12 -9.25
C GLU A 257 -21.93 10.26 -8.42
N THR A 258 -21.07 9.23 -8.46
CA THR A 258 -19.74 9.26 -7.88
C THR A 258 -18.70 8.86 -8.93
N ARG A 259 -17.44 9.28 -8.72
CA ARG A 259 -16.34 8.95 -9.64
C ARG A 259 -16.12 7.45 -9.79
N ASN A 260 -16.26 6.71 -8.68
CA ASN A 260 -16.14 5.25 -8.62
C ASN A 260 -17.06 4.73 -7.51
N LEU A 261 -17.25 3.42 -7.45
CA LEU A 261 -17.87 2.70 -6.34
C LEU A 261 -16.79 2.34 -5.32
N LEU A 262 -16.81 2.96 -4.14
CA LEU A 262 -15.91 2.59 -3.04
C LEU A 262 -16.36 1.25 -2.43
N ASP A 263 -15.55 0.20 -2.64
CA ASP A 263 -15.85 -1.17 -2.20
C ASP A 263 -15.34 -1.39 -0.76
N LEU A 264 -16.12 -0.94 0.23
CA LEU A 264 -15.78 -1.17 1.64
C LEU A 264 -15.90 -2.63 2.06
N GLY A 265 -16.68 -3.45 1.34
CA GLY A 265 -16.74 -4.90 1.55
C GLY A 265 -15.42 -5.60 1.31
N SER A 266 -14.56 -5.01 0.48
CA SER A 266 -13.21 -5.54 0.25
C SER A 266 -12.31 -5.44 1.48
N VAL A 267 -12.54 -4.52 2.41
CA VAL A 267 -11.71 -4.34 3.61
C VAL A 267 -11.72 -5.61 4.49
N PRO A 268 -12.85 -6.06 5.05
CA PRO A 268 -12.88 -7.28 5.84
C PRO A 268 -12.52 -8.52 5.02
N LEU A 269 -12.85 -8.56 3.71
CA LEU A 269 -12.46 -9.65 2.83
C LEU A 269 -10.94 -9.77 2.68
N LEU A 270 -10.23 -8.66 2.43
CA LEU A 270 -8.76 -8.64 2.34
C LEU A 270 -8.12 -9.03 3.67
N LYS A 271 -8.63 -8.50 4.78
CA LYS A 271 -8.13 -8.84 6.13
C LYS A 271 -8.33 -10.32 6.48
N ALA A 272 -9.32 -10.99 5.91
CA ALA A 272 -9.52 -12.43 6.05
C ALA A 272 -8.62 -13.26 5.10
N ARG A 273 -8.14 -12.67 4.00
CA ARG A 273 -7.37 -13.38 2.97
C ARG A 273 -5.87 -13.13 3.02
N THR A 274 -5.41 -12.05 3.64
CA THR A 274 -3.99 -11.70 3.71
C THR A 274 -3.62 -11.14 5.08
N HIS A 275 -2.34 -11.22 5.42
CA HIS A 275 -1.80 -10.60 6.63
C HIS A 275 -1.47 -9.11 6.45
N LEU A 276 -1.58 -8.57 5.22
CA LEU A 276 -1.18 -7.21 4.90
C LEU A 276 -2.16 -6.16 5.45
N PRO A 277 -1.68 -4.99 5.90
CA PRO A 277 -2.56 -3.89 6.30
C PRO A 277 -3.37 -3.35 5.12
N VAL A 278 -4.61 -2.92 5.41
CA VAL A 278 -5.55 -2.39 4.41
C VAL A 278 -5.85 -0.93 4.69
N VAL A 279 -5.56 -0.07 3.73
CA VAL A 279 -5.85 1.38 3.71
C VAL A 279 -7.06 1.64 2.81
N VAL A 280 -7.85 2.64 3.12
CA VAL A 280 -8.97 3.09 2.29
C VAL A 280 -8.76 4.53 1.85
N ASP A 281 -8.98 4.81 0.57
CA ASP A 281 -8.90 6.12 -0.06
C ASP A 281 -10.30 6.55 -0.52
N PRO A 282 -11.11 7.19 0.33
CA PRO A 282 -12.44 7.66 -0.05
C PRO A 282 -12.40 8.83 -1.03
N SER A 283 -11.34 9.64 -1.03
CA SER A 283 -11.21 10.80 -1.92
C SER A 283 -11.23 10.38 -3.39
N HIS A 284 -10.35 9.46 -3.79
CA HIS A 284 -10.34 8.93 -5.15
C HIS A 284 -11.46 7.90 -5.39
N GLY A 285 -11.96 7.29 -4.32
CA GLY A 285 -13.11 6.38 -4.40
C GLY A 285 -14.37 7.09 -4.87
N LEU A 286 -14.66 8.24 -4.31
CA LEU A 286 -15.94 8.93 -4.53
C LEU A 286 -15.82 10.12 -5.49
N GLY A 287 -14.70 10.87 -5.44
CA GLY A 287 -14.50 12.07 -6.25
C GLY A 287 -15.35 13.27 -5.81
N ARG A 288 -15.94 13.23 -4.60
CA ARG A 288 -16.85 14.24 -4.03
C ARG A 288 -16.51 14.51 -2.57
N ALA A 289 -16.12 15.74 -2.26
CA ALA A 289 -15.69 16.16 -0.92
C ALA A 289 -16.78 15.95 0.15
N ASP A 290 -18.04 16.21 -0.17
CA ASP A 290 -19.18 16.08 0.75
C ASP A 290 -19.42 14.64 1.26
N LEU A 291 -18.98 13.63 0.51
CA LEU A 291 -19.14 12.23 0.86
C LEU A 291 -17.93 11.65 1.62
N ILE A 292 -16.79 12.34 1.65
CA ILE A 292 -15.57 11.81 2.27
C ILE A 292 -15.72 11.62 3.78
N PRO A 293 -16.23 12.59 4.58
CA PRO A 293 -16.34 12.42 6.03
C PRO A 293 -17.15 11.19 6.46
N PRO A 294 -18.36 10.94 5.96
CA PRO A 294 -19.11 9.73 6.33
C PRO A 294 -18.41 8.45 5.86
N MET A 295 -17.69 8.48 4.73
CA MET A 295 -16.97 7.29 4.25
C MET A 295 -15.65 7.04 4.97
N MET A 296 -15.01 8.04 5.55
CA MET A 296 -13.91 7.86 6.50
C MET A 296 -14.40 7.09 7.74
N ALA A 297 -15.53 7.49 8.30
CA ALA A 297 -16.15 6.82 9.45
C ALA A 297 -16.54 5.37 9.11
N ALA A 298 -17.15 5.13 7.95
CA ALA A 298 -17.52 3.80 7.48
C ALA A 298 -16.30 2.90 7.23
N ALA A 299 -15.22 3.44 6.66
CA ALA A 299 -13.97 2.70 6.45
C ALA A 299 -13.29 2.33 7.79
N ALA A 300 -13.30 3.23 8.77
CA ALA A 300 -12.83 2.95 10.13
C ALA A 300 -13.65 1.82 10.77
N ALA A 301 -14.98 1.87 10.68
CA ALA A 301 -15.87 0.83 11.18
C ALA A 301 -15.69 -0.51 10.45
N ALA A 302 -15.37 -0.50 9.15
CA ALA A 302 -15.06 -1.70 8.38
C ALA A 302 -13.70 -2.34 8.75
N GLY A 303 -12.89 -1.67 9.59
CA GLY A 303 -11.63 -2.18 10.11
C GLY A 303 -10.40 -1.81 9.29
N ALA A 304 -10.44 -0.71 8.53
CA ALA A 304 -9.30 -0.20 7.80
C ALA A 304 -8.12 0.13 8.74
N ASP A 305 -6.90 -0.23 8.31
CA ASP A 305 -5.65 0.04 9.04
C ASP A 305 -5.09 1.44 8.74
N GLY A 306 -5.69 2.13 7.78
CA GLY A 306 -5.36 3.51 7.45
C GLY A 306 -6.41 4.18 6.57
N LEU A 307 -6.42 5.50 6.61
CA LEU A 307 -7.25 6.36 5.75
C LEU A 307 -6.33 7.27 4.94
N LEU A 308 -6.51 7.33 3.63
CA LEU A 308 -5.77 8.20 2.73
C LEU A 308 -6.72 9.27 2.19
N VAL A 309 -6.49 10.54 2.52
CA VAL A 309 -7.45 11.62 2.30
C VAL A 309 -6.80 12.80 1.57
N GLU A 310 -7.47 13.31 0.55
CA GLU A 310 -7.06 14.56 -0.09
C GLU A 310 -7.58 15.75 0.69
N VAL A 311 -6.65 16.59 1.11
CA VAL A 311 -6.90 17.83 1.83
C VAL A 311 -6.06 18.93 1.20
N HIS A 312 -6.65 20.10 0.98
CA HIS A 312 -5.96 21.24 0.36
C HIS A 312 -6.26 22.52 1.15
N PRO A 313 -5.29 23.43 1.35
CA PRO A 313 -5.55 24.68 2.08
C PRO A 313 -6.64 25.53 1.45
N THR A 314 -6.74 25.51 0.13
CA THR A 314 -7.77 26.21 -0.64
C THR A 314 -8.28 25.31 -1.77
N PRO A 315 -9.22 24.36 -1.51
CA PRO A 315 -9.62 23.33 -2.47
C PRO A 315 -9.98 23.86 -3.86
N ALA A 316 -10.68 25.00 -3.92
CA ALA A 316 -11.10 25.62 -5.19
C ALA A 316 -9.93 26.10 -6.08
N GLN A 317 -8.72 26.25 -5.52
CA GLN A 317 -7.50 26.69 -6.23
C GLN A 317 -6.55 25.52 -6.53
N SER A 318 -6.88 24.31 -6.09
CA SER A 318 -6.03 23.13 -6.33
C SER A 318 -5.80 22.93 -7.83
N VAL A 319 -4.55 22.72 -8.22
CA VAL A 319 -4.15 22.44 -9.61
C VAL A 319 -4.62 21.08 -10.11
N SER A 320 -5.09 20.20 -9.19
CA SER A 320 -5.62 18.89 -9.56
C SER A 320 -6.65 18.39 -8.54
N ASP A 321 -7.68 17.68 -9.04
CA ASP A 321 -8.70 16.98 -8.26
C ASP A 321 -9.44 17.84 -7.22
N ALA A 322 -9.67 19.14 -7.49
CA ALA A 322 -10.30 20.12 -6.61
C ALA A 322 -11.65 19.66 -6.01
N ALA A 323 -12.47 18.92 -6.78
CA ALA A 323 -13.81 18.50 -6.38
C ALA A 323 -13.83 17.48 -5.22
N GLN A 324 -12.72 16.79 -4.99
CA GLN A 324 -12.60 15.74 -3.96
C GLN A 324 -11.70 16.14 -2.78
N ALA A 325 -11.09 17.32 -2.81
CA ALA A 325 -10.25 17.80 -1.74
C ALA A 325 -11.09 18.42 -0.62
N LEU A 326 -10.84 18.00 0.63
CA LEU A 326 -11.39 18.67 1.81
C LEU A 326 -10.60 19.94 2.11
N SER A 327 -11.25 20.95 2.67
CA SER A 327 -10.57 22.01 3.41
C SER A 327 -10.01 21.48 4.75
N LEU A 328 -9.12 22.23 5.39
CA LEU A 328 -8.62 21.89 6.73
C LEU A 328 -9.75 21.73 7.75
N GLU A 329 -10.73 22.65 7.73
CA GLU A 329 -11.86 22.60 8.65
C GLU A 329 -12.75 21.38 8.44
N GLU A 330 -13.02 21.00 7.19
CA GLU A 330 -13.76 19.78 6.86
C GLU A 330 -13.00 18.54 7.28
N PHE A 331 -11.68 18.50 7.09
CA PHE A 331 -10.82 17.40 7.56
C PHE A 331 -10.88 17.27 9.09
N GLN A 332 -10.73 18.38 9.83
CA GLN A 332 -10.83 18.38 11.30
C GLN A 332 -12.18 17.86 11.77
N ARG A 333 -13.27 18.25 11.12
CA ARG A 333 -14.62 17.74 11.42
C ARG A 333 -14.74 16.25 11.12
N ALA A 334 -14.12 15.76 10.05
CA ALA A 334 -14.14 14.37 9.66
C ALA A 334 -13.32 13.46 10.59
N VAL A 335 -12.24 13.96 11.18
CA VAL A 335 -11.36 13.21 12.11
C VAL A 335 -12.00 13.02 13.48
N ARG A 336 -12.75 14.02 13.99
CA ARG A 336 -13.34 14.00 15.35
C ARG A 336 -14.08 12.70 15.72
N PRO A 337 -14.96 12.14 14.87
CA PRO A 337 -15.71 10.93 15.24
C PRO A 337 -14.90 9.63 15.13
N LEU A 338 -13.68 9.64 14.58
CA LEU A 338 -12.97 8.40 14.25
C LEU A 338 -12.50 7.64 15.49
N ALA A 339 -12.01 8.32 16.53
CA ALA A 339 -11.50 7.64 17.72
C ALA A 339 -12.58 6.78 18.40
N PRO A 340 -13.77 7.29 18.76
CA PRO A 340 -14.82 6.45 19.36
C PRO A 340 -15.35 5.36 18.42
N ILE A 341 -15.37 5.58 17.10
CA ILE A 341 -15.75 4.55 16.12
C ILE A 341 -14.74 3.41 16.12
N LEU A 342 -13.45 3.73 16.10
CA LEU A 342 -12.37 2.73 16.13
C LEU A 342 -12.37 1.96 17.45
N GLU A 343 -12.55 2.62 18.59
CA GLU A 343 -12.69 1.96 19.89
C GLU A 343 -13.87 0.96 19.91
N ALA A 344 -15.00 1.33 19.33
CA ALA A 344 -16.18 0.45 19.28
C ALA A 344 -15.92 -0.84 18.49
N VAL A 345 -14.96 -0.85 17.57
CA VAL A 345 -14.53 -2.03 16.80
C VAL A 345 -13.19 -2.61 17.27
N GLY A 346 -12.74 -2.25 18.48
CA GLY A 346 -11.52 -2.78 19.09
C GLY A 346 -10.21 -2.27 18.45
N ARG A 347 -10.23 -1.06 17.90
CA ARG A 347 -9.09 -0.43 17.21
C ARG A 347 -8.75 0.92 17.82
N ARG A 348 -7.63 1.51 17.42
CA ARG A 348 -7.12 2.78 17.95
C ARG A 348 -6.73 3.72 16.80
N LEU A 349 -7.13 4.99 16.92
CA LEU A 349 -6.62 6.05 16.08
C LEU A 349 -5.20 6.44 16.54
N VAL A 350 -4.24 6.37 15.63
CA VAL A 350 -2.88 6.86 15.88
C VAL A 350 -2.85 8.36 15.63
N THR A 351 -2.23 9.10 16.54
CA THR A 351 -1.99 10.55 16.41
C THR A 351 -0.51 10.84 16.57
N ALA A 352 0.00 11.84 15.87
CA ALA A 352 1.38 12.26 16.01
C ALA A 352 1.68 12.69 17.47
N ALA A 353 2.85 12.32 17.96
CA ALA A 353 3.28 12.71 19.30
C ALA A 353 3.39 14.25 19.39
N ARG A 354 2.76 14.87 20.40
CA ARG A 354 2.92 16.30 20.66
C ARG A 354 4.35 16.54 21.13
N GLY A 355 5.23 17.11 20.30
CA GLY A 355 6.59 17.44 20.73
C GLY A 355 7.66 17.57 19.66
N PHE A 356 7.38 18.06 18.49
CA PHE A 356 8.40 18.62 17.58
C PHE A 356 8.23 20.14 17.48
N SER A 357 8.57 20.86 18.55
CA SER A 357 8.88 22.27 18.45
C SER A 357 10.38 22.39 18.20
N THR A 358 10.79 22.41 16.95
CA THR A 358 12.10 22.95 16.60
C THR A 358 12.02 24.46 16.86
N PRO A 359 12.85 25.06 17.72
CA PRO A 359 12.89 26.52 17.82
C PRO A 359 13.32 27.05 16.45
N LEU A 360 12.45 27.83 15.82
CA LEU A 360 12.86 28.72 14.74
C LEU A 360 14.00 29.56 15.30
N GLY A 361 15.22 29.31 14.81
CA GLY A 361 16.37 30.13 15.13
C GLY A 361 16.03 31.57 14.79
N SER A 362 15.91 32.43 15.78
CA SER A 362 15.84 33.86 15.59
C SER A 362 17.08 34.32 14.86
N PRO A 363 16.95 35.07 13.74
CA PRO A 363 18.05 35.83 13.20
C PRO A 363 18.13 37.09 14.06
N ASP A 364 19.10 37.18 14.93
CA ASP A 364 19.74 38.40 15.38
C ASP A 364 20.49 38.15 16.70
N ASP A 365 21.80 38.01 16.63
CA ASP A 365 22.68 38.61 17.59
C ASP A 365 24.01 38.96 16.92
N THR A 366 23.95 40.04 16.10
CA THR A 366 25.09 40.86 15.79
C THR A 366 25.10 42.03 16.75
N SER A 367 25.78 41.93 17.87
CA SER A 367 26.19 43.11 18.58
C SER A 367 27.53 42.91 19.30
N THR A 368 28.50 43.49 18.67
CA THR A 368 29.50 44.43 19.27
C THR A 368 30.53 43.86 20.25
N HIS A 369 31.75 43.92 19.73
CA HIS A 369 32.95 44.28 20.50
C HIS A 369 32.74 45.48 21.41
N PRO A 370 33.48 45.60 22.56
CA PRO A 370 34.71 46.31 22.47
C PRO A 370 35.88 45.84 23.37
N ARG A 371 37.08 46.04 22.81
CA ARG A 371 38.33 46.55 23.41
C ARG A 371 38.50 46.53 24.92
N ARG A 372 39.43 45.75 25.46
CA ARG A 372 40.74 46.18 25.96
C ARG A 372 41.61 44.97 26.26
#